data_e8d70254c75124869ec4d7c31904ce7d
#
_entry.id   e8d70254c75124869ec4d7c31904ce7d
#
_cell.length_a   1.000
_cell.length_b   1.000
_cell.length_c   1.000
_cell.angle_alpha   90.00
_cell.angle_beta   90.00
_cell.angle_gamma   90.00
#
_symmetry.space_group_name_H-M   'P 1'
#
loop_
_entity.id
_entity.type
_entity.pdbx_description
1 polymer ?
#
loop_
_entity_poly.entity_id
_entity_poly.type
_entity_poly.pdbx_seq_one_letter_code
_entity_poly.pdbx_strand_id
1 'polypeptide(L)'
;MKIKDFLASLFVVMSLFLVACNEENNGNTTPDLPNKPIVILYENDVHCAVDGYPVLVSVRKECQSATDYVSTVSCGDFASGGLVGAISKGEEIVRIMNYVGYDAVVLGNHELDYGATQMFRLTDSLDAPVLCANLKNVQTEEFPYPAYHIVSYGDVDIAYIGFTTTTSGTAASLNDEQGNPLYSFMREDFYQHAQYFIDEARGKGADYVIALSHLGDSQKDIHPNSTGLIANTTGLDAVIDGHDHHVIEEQFINNKEGNPVLLTSSGSNFQYVGKLTIGTNGEIRSSLINIANGDIVPDNNTEQFVNQVKEEVESLGNFVIGHCDVELTIYDENGKRIVRKQETNIGDFCADAFRAFTGADIALVNGGGIRKNINKGEILFNDLYNVMPFGDMIATGSLTGQQLLNVLEFAVSYLPAEAGVFMQVSGLRFKINPDIPSPAVIDPESEMFSHVGDGERRVSDVEILDKQNGEYKEVDLSHRYTMATLDYLILELGGSGIFKGVEPNPTYWGADIEILRNYLENNLGGTIGAEYSKPQGRIIISNQ
;
A
#
# COMPACT_ATOMS: atom_id res chain seq x y z
N MET A 1 53.14 -41.21 -49.03
CA MET A 1 51.73 -40.79 -48.93
C MET A 1 51.65 -39.34 -49.37
N LYS A 2 51.03 -39.08 -50.50
CA LYS A 2 51.11 -37.78 -51.18
C LYS A 2 50.10 -36.79 -50.60
N ILE A 3 50.53 -35.55 -50.41
CA ILE A 3 49.81 -34.38 -49.83
C ILE A 3 48.39 -34.16 -50.43
N LYS A 4 48.06 -34.76 -51.53
CA LYS A 4 46.74 -34.66 -52.18
C LYS A 4 45.61 -35.42 -51.48
N ASP A 5 45.90 -36.45 -50.72
CA ASP A 5 44.87 -37.27 -50.07
C ASP A 5 44.46 -36.68 -48.70
N PHE A 6 45.30 -35.79 -48.12
CA PHE A 6 44.99 -35.11 -46.86
C PHE A 6 44.05 -33.91 -47.06
N LEU A 7 44.11 -33.24 -48.25
CA LEU A 7 43.24 -32.10 -48.57
C LEU A 7 41.82 -32.55 -48.97
N ALA A 8 41.61 -33.76 -49.48
CA ALA A 8 40.31 -34.27 -49.83
C ALA A 8 39.49 -34.73 -48.57
N SER A 9 40.18 -35.20 -47.53
CA SER A 9 39.54 -35.56 -46.24
C SER A 9 39.16 -34.34 -45.40
N LEU A 10 39.86 -33.19 -45.55
CA LEU A 10 39.56 -31.97 -44.85
C LEU A 10 38.35 -31.24 -45.45
N PHE A 11 38.10 -31.38 -46.74
CA PHE A 11 36.95 -30.75 -47.41
C PHE A 11 35.62 -31.50 -47.17
N VAL A 12 35.64 -32.79 -46.89
CA VAL A 12 34.44 -33.59 -46.57
C VAL A 12 34.02 -33.40 -45.12
N VAL A 13 34.94 -33.11 -44.20
CA VAL A 13 34.61 -32.80 -42.80
C VAL A 13 34.12 -31.36 -42.64
N MET A 14 34.56 -30.45 -43.50
CA MET A 14 34.15 -29.03 -43.47
C MET A 14 32.79 -28.77 -44.14
N SER A 15 32.32 -29.70 -45.01
CA SER A 15 30.99 -29.60 -45.63
C SER A 15 29.87 -30.25 -44.79
N LEU A 16 30.19 -30.99 -43.70
CA LEU A 16 29.23 -31.51 -42.74
C LEU A 16 28.99 -30.60 -41.54
N PHE A 17 29.79 -29.53 -41.35
CA PHE A 17 29.59 -28.54 -40.33
C PHE A 17 28.85 -27.26 -40.80
N LEU A 18 28.50 -27.15 -42.09
CA LEU A 18 27.82 -26.00 -42.67
C LEU A 18 26.32 -26.23 -42.97
N VAL A 19 25.72 -27.33 -42.48
CA VAL A 19 24.28 -27.62 -42.63
C VAL A 19 23.55 -27.61 -41.28
N ALA A 20 24.23 -27.27 -40.19
CA ALA A 20 23.62 -27.22 -38.85
C ALA A 20 23.46 -25.80 -38.27
N CYS A 21 23.42 -24.77 -39.13
CA CYS A 21 23.11 -23.41 -38.69
C CYS A 21 22.32 -22.68 -39.78
N ASN A 22 21.07 -22.98 -39.91
CA ASN A 22 20.01 -22.08 -40.41
C ASN A 22 18.64 -22.73 -40.14
N GLU A 23 18.30 -22.89 -38.90
CA GLU A 23 16.93 -22.64 -38.48
C GLU A 23 16.95 -21.22 -37.89
N GLU A 24 16.62 -20.23 -38.71
CA GLU A 24 16.06 -19.01 -38.21
C GLU A 24 14.79 -19.43 -37.43
N ASN A 25 14.91 -19.51 -36.11
CA ASN A 25 13.76 -19.48 -35.23
C ASN A 25 13.12 -18.09 -35.42
N ASN A 26 12.26 -17.99 -36.43
CA ASN A 26 11.21 -16.99 -36.43
C ASN A 26 10.39 -17.25 -35.17
N GLY A 27 10.60 -16.41 -34.15
CA GLY A 27 9.94 -16.46 -32.86
C GLY A 27 8.43 -16.26 -32.95
N ASN A 28 7.73 -17.27 -33.41
CA ASN A 28 6.29 -17.45 -33.29
C ASN A 28 6.04 -18.94 -32.99
N THR A 29 6.62 -19.42 -31.90
CA THR A 29 6.11 -20.65 -31.29
C THR A 29 4.80 -20.29 -30.61
N THR A 30 3.70 -20.87 -31.08
CA THR A 30 2.45 -20.87 -30.29
C THR A 30 2.79 -21.46 -28.93
N PRO A 31 2.39 -20.78 -27.81
CA PRO A 31 2.62 -21.31 -26.48
C PRO A 31 2.13 -22.75 -26.35
N ASP A 32 2.84 -23.58 -25.63
CA ASP A 32 2.33 -24.90 -25.28
C ASP A 32 1.08 -24.76 -24.43
N LEU A 33 0.05 -25.53 -24.76
CA LEU A 33 -1.23 -25.48 -24.05
C LEU A 33 -1.19 -26.42 -22.84
N PRO A 34 -1.66 -25.94 -21.67
CA PRO A 34 -1.68 -26.78 -20.49
C PRO A 34 -2.67 -27.93 -20.64
N ASN A 35 -2.26 -29.12 -20.22
CA ASN A 35 -3.13 -30.32 -20.23
C ASN A 35 -4.19 -30.32 -19.12
N LYS A 36 -4.04 -29.44 -18.11
CA LYS A 36 -4.98 -29.10 -17.03
C LYS A 36 -4.99 -27.60 -16.86
N PRO A 37 -6.07 -26.99 -16.34
CA PRO A 37 -6.04 -25.56 -16.01
C PRO A 37 -4.91 -25.25 -15.02
N ILE A 38 -4.18 -24.16 -15.28
CA ILE A 38 -3.21 -23.59 -14.34
C ILE A 38 -3.92 -22.49 -13.56
N VAL A 39 -3.81 -22.52 -12.24
CA VAL A 39 -4.42 -21.53 -11.33
C VAL A 39 -3.32 -20.81 -10.59
N ILE A 40 -3.31 -19.48 -10.68
CA ILE A 40 -2.42 -18.60 -9.94
C ILE A 40 -3.29 -17.81 -8.97
N LEU A 41 -3.15 -18.12 -7.69
CA LEU A 41 -3.73 -17.34 -6.61
C LEU A 41 -2.81 -16.18 -6.29
N TYR A 42 -3.37 -15.01 -6.08
CA TYR A 42 -2.58 -13.83 -5.81
C TYR A 42 -3.24 -12.93 -4.76
N GLU A 43 -2.41 -12.17 -4.11
CA GLU A 43 -2.76 -11.06 -3.26
C GLU A 43 -1.80 -9.89 -3.48
N ASN A 44 -2.21 -8.70 -3.09
CA ASN A 44 -1.45 -7.47 -3.09
C ASN A 44 -1.90 -6.58 -1.92
N ASP A 45 -1.02 -5.71 -1.44
CA ASP A 45 -1.35 -4.69 -0.43
C ASP A 45 -2.04 -5.27 0.81
N VAL A 46 -1.53 -6.40 1.31
CA VAL A 46 -2.15 -7.06 2.48
C VAL A 46 -1.88 -6.32 3.79
N HIS A 47 -0.83 -5.49 3.86
CA HIS A 47 -0.54 -4.62 5.01
C HIS A 47 -0.69 -5.31 6.36
N CYS A 48 -0.10 -6.50 6.49
CA CYS A 48 -0.18 -7.33 7.70
C CYS A 48 -1.60 -7.71 8.15
N ALA A 49 -2.59 -7.73 7.25
CA ALA A 49 -3.92 -8.27 7.53
C ALA A 49 -3.89 -9.80 7.66
N VAL A 50 -3.21 -10.29 8.71
CA VAL A 50 -2.83 -11.70 8.87
C VAL A 50 -3.99 -12.68 8.90
N ASP A 51 -5.20 -12.24 9.20
CA ASP A 51 -6.41 -13.07 9.26
C ASP A 51 -6.88 -13.57 7.87
N GLY A 52 -6.35 -12.99 6.78
CA GLY A 52 -6.63 -13.45 5.41
C GLY A 52 -5.89 -14.73 5.01
N TYR A 53 -4.71 -15.00 5.57
CA TYR A 53 -3.90 -16.16 5.19
C TYR A 53 -4.57 -17.52 5.42
N PRO A 54 -5.29 -17.78 6.53
CA PRO A 54 -6.02 -19.03 6.70
C PRO A 54 -7.09 -19.26 5.62
N VAL A 55 -7.71 -18.18 5.14
CA VAL A 55 -8.73 -18.25 4.08
C VAL A 55 -8.08 -18.47 2.72
N LEU A 56 -6.97 -17.78 2.42
CA LEU A 56 -6.15 -18.01 1.21
C LEU A 56 -5.75 -19.49 1.10
N VAL A 57 -5.30 -20.11 2.20
CA VAL A 57 -4.93 -21.54 2.22
C VAL A 57 -6.14 -22.43 1.95
N SER A 58 -7.32 -22.11 2.45
CA SER A 58 -8.55 -22.84 2.14
C SER A 58 -8.90 -22.77 0.66
N VAL A 59 -8.84 -21.57 0.06
CA VAL A 59 -9.05 -21.36 -1.38
C VAL A 59 -8.03 -22.16 -2.20
N ARG A 60 -6.76 -22.15 -1.79
CA ARG A 60 -5.71 -22.93 -2.47
C ARG A 60 -6.00 -24.43 -2.43
N LYS A 61 -6.38 -24.99 -1.29
CA LYS A 61 -6.75 -26.40 -1.16
C LYS A 61 -7.94 -26.77 -2.03
N GLU A 62 -8.92 -25.90 -2.16
CA GLU A 62 -10.04 -26.10 -3.07
C GLU A 62 -9.56 -26.15 -4.52
N CYS A 63 -8.73 -25.21 -4.97
CA CYS A 63 -8.15 -25.23 -6.31
C CYS A 63 -7.31 -26.49 -6.55
N GLN A 64 -6.51 -26.92 -5.58
CA GLN A 64 -5.68 -28.13 -5.65
C GLN A 64 -6.51 -29.43 -5.76
N SER A 65 -7.78 -29.40 -5.33
CA SER A 65 -8.68 -30.54 -5.54
C SER A 65 -9.08 -30.72 -7.02
N ALA A 66 -8.98 -29.66 -7.82
CA ALA A 66 -9.35 -29.65 -9.24
C ALA A 66 -8.15 -29.77 -10.18
N THR A 67 -6.97 -29.25 -9.79
CA THR A 67 -5.74 -29.31 -10.59
C THR A 67 -4.51 -29.33 -9.70
N ASP A 68 -3.44 -30.02 -10.15
CA ASP A 68 -2.14 -30.00 -9.45
C ASP A 68 -1.33 -28.74 -9.78
N TYR A 69 -1.79 -27.94 -10.76
CA TYR A 69 -1.11 -26.75 -11.25
C TYR A 69 -1.65 -25.50 -10.56
N VAL A 70 -1.24 -25.31 -9.29
CA VAL A 70 -1.67 -24.18 -8.46
C VAL A 70 -0.46 -23.48 -7.87
N SER A 71 -0.31 -22.19 -8.15
CA SER A 71 0.66 -21.31 -7.52
C SER A 71 0.00 -20.27 -6.62
N THR A 72 0.79 -19.69 -5.73
CA THR A 72 0.44 -18.54 -4.91
C THR A 72 1.53 -17.48 -5.03
N VAL A 73 1.16 -16.25 -5.39
CA VAL A 73 2.09 -15.14 -5.59
C VAL A 73 1.64 -13.89 -4.82
N SER A 74 2.60 -13.04 -4.46
CA SER A 74 2.35 -11.74 -3.80
C SER A 74 2.85 -10.59 -4.67
N CYS A 75 2.03 -9.56 -4.82
CA CYS A 75 2.40 -8.33 -5.52
C CYS A 75 2.81 -7.19 -4.57
N GLY A 76 3.40 -7.52 -3.41
CA GLY A 76 4.05 -6.57 -2.51
C GLY A 76 3.13 -5.88 -1.49
N ASP A 77 3.73 -5.00 -0.69
CA ASP A 77 3.13 -4.30 0.43
C ASP A 77 2.57 -5.27 1.49
N PHE A 78 3.41 -6.23 1.88
CA PHE A 78 3.08 -7.19 2.93
C PHE A 78 3.66 -6.81 4.30
N ALA A 79 4.81 -6.09 4.36
CA ALA A 79 5.65 -6.01 5.56
C ALA A 79 5.16 -5.00 6.60
N SER A 80 4.43 -3.97 6.20
CA SER A 80 4.00 -2.90 7.09
C SER A 80 2.48 -2.82 7.21
N GLY A 81 2.01 -2.30 8.34
CA GLY A 81 0.60 -2.24 8.70
C GLY A 81 0.28 -3.05 9.94
N GLY A 82 -0.81 -2.73 10.59
CA GLY A 82 -1.30 -3.44 11.77
C GLY A 82 -0.29 -3.59 12.92
N LEU A 83 -0.70 -4.25 13.99
CA LEU A 83 0.16 -4.49 15.16
C LEU A 83 1.34 -5.42 14.81
N VAL A 84 1.09 -6.41 13.96
CA VAL A 84 2.11 -7.40 13.56
C VAL A 84 3.26 -6.70 12.83
N GLY A 85 2.96 -5.83 11.86
CA GLY A 85 3.95 -5.04 11.15
C GLY A 85 4.70 -4.07 12.06
N ALA A 86 3.99 -3.28 12.85
CA ALA A 86 4.58 -2.25 13.71
C ALA A 86 5.55 -2.81 14.76
N ILE A 87 5.24 -3.96 15.37
CA ILE A 87 6.10 -4.58 16.40
C ILE A 87 7.23 -5.38 15.77
N SER A 88 6.92 -6.25 14.80
CA SER A 88 7.92 -7.16 14.22
C SER A 88 8.74 -6.56 13.09
N LYS A 89 8.37 -5.36 12.61
CA LYS A 89 8.96 -4.73 11.42
C LYS A 89 8.98 -5.68 10.21
N GLY A 90 7.88 -6.43 10.04
CA GLY A 90 7.69 -7.37 8.96
C GLY A 90 8.20 -8.80 9.21
N GLU A 91 8.96 -9.07 10.30
CA GLU A 91 9.53 -10.41 10.53
C GLU A 91 8.45 -11.49 10.71
N GLU A 92 7.40 -11.19 11.45
CA GLU A 92 6.33 -12.17 11.70
C GLU A 92 5.43 -12.39 10.49
N ILE A 93 5.27 -11.38 9.63
CA ILE A 93 4.56 -11.59 8.36
C ILE A 93 5.33 -12.51 7.43
N VAL A 94 6.65 -12.34 7.32
CA VAL A 94 7.53 -13.25 6.56
C VAL A 94 7.43 -14.68 7.11
N ARG A 95 7.40 -14.85 8.44
CA ARG A 95 7.19 -16.16 9.07
C ARG A 95 5.85 -16.80 8.68
N ILE A 96 4.77 -16.00 8.60
CA ILE A 96 3.45 -16.47 8.13
C ILE A 96 3.50 -16.80 6.64
N MET A 97 4.10 -15.96 5.80
CA MET A 97 4.23 -16.20 4.37
C MET A 97 5.02 -17.49 4.07
N ASN A 98 6.11 -17.76 4.80
CA ASN A 98 6.86 -19.00 4.69
C ASN A 98 6.03 -20.22 5.12
N TYR A 99 5.22 -20.09 6.19
CA TYR A 99 4.30 -21.17 6.61
C TYR A 99 3.22 -21.44 5.56
N VAL A 100 2.69 -20.40 4.95
CA VAL A 100 1.70 -20.49 3.85
C VAL A 100 2.35 -21.08 2.61
N GLY A 101 3.53 -20.62 2.23
CA GLY A 101 4.27 -20.98 1.01
C GLY A 101 3.82 -20.20 -0.21
N TYR A 102 4.76 -19.48 -0.79
CA TYR A 102 4.60 -18.68 -2.01
C TYR A 102 5.55 -19.17 -3.10
N ASP A 103 5.16 -19.00 -4.37
CA ASP A 103 5.97 -19.40 -5.53
C ASP A 103 6.77 -18.20 -6.08
N ALA A 104 6.32 -16.97 -5.88
CA ALA A 104 7.04 -15.73 -6.17
C ALA A 104 6.46 -14.57 -5.37
N VAL A 105 7.31 -13.59 -5.05
CA VAL A 105 6.95 -12.37 -4.33
C VAL A 105 7.61 -11.19 -5.03
N VAL A 106 6.91 -10.06 -5.16
CA VAL A 106 7.51 -8.80 -5.60
C VAL A 106 7.57 -7.81 -4.43
N LEU A 107 8.46 -6.85 -4.49
CA LEU A 107 8.52 -5.76 -3.52
C LEU A 107 7.45 -4.71 -3.81
N GLY A 108 6.76 -4.24 -2.78
CA GLY A 108 6.06 -2.97 -2.82
C GLY A 108 6.91 -1.84 -2.23
N ASN A 109 6.33 -0.67 -2.02
CA ASN A 109 7.01 0.45 -1.39
C ASN A 109 7.06 0.34 0.14
N HIS A 110 6.11 -0.34 0.74
CA HIS A 110 6.02 -0.49 2.19
C HIS A 110 6.99 -1.55 2.77
N GLU A 111 7.65 -2.35 1.96
CA GLU A 111 8.79 -3.15 2.39
C GLU A 111 9.98 -2.29 2.81
N LEU A 112 10.01 -1.01 2.39
CA LEU A 112 11.05 -0.03 2.71
C LEU A 112 10.76 0.83 3.94
N ASP A 113 9.59 0.73 4.56
CA ASP A 113 9.17 1.58 5.69
C ASP A 113 10.13 1.49 6.88
N TYR A 114 10.71 0.33 7.09
CA TYR A 114 11.70 0.08 8.16
C TYR A 114 13.15 0.20 7.68
N GLY A 115 13.36 0.80 6.50
CA GLY A 115 14.66 1.04 5.87
C GLY A 115 15.19 -0.15 5.06
N ALA A 116 16.15 0.15 4.15
CA ALA A 116 16.70 -0.84 3.22
C ALA A 116 17.33 -2.05 3.93
N THR A 117 18.01 -1.85 5.07
CA THR A 117 18.62 -2.94 5.84
C THR A 117 17.57 -3.95 6.31
N GLN A 118 16.41 -3.46 6.79
CA GLN A 118 15.32 -4.34 7.20
C GLN A 118 14.66 -5.02 5.99
N MET A 119 14.43 -4.28 4.91
CA MET A 119 13.93 -4.85 3.65
C MET A 119 14.78 -6.04 3.20
N PHE A 120 16.11 -5.88 3.10
CA PHE A 120 17.00 -6.99 2.73
C PHE A 120 16.93 -8.16 3.71
N ARG A 121 16.85 -7.88 5.02
CA ARG A 121 16.68 -8.93 6.02
C ARG A 121 15.38 -9.71 5.85
N LEU A 122 14.27 -9.04 5.57
CA LEU A 122 12.97 -9.67 5.31
C LEU A 122 13.02 -10.54 4.05
N THR A 123 13.54 -10.00 2.96
CA THR A 123 13.61 -10.69 1.68
C THR A 123 14.58 -11.88 1.70
N ASP A 124 15.71 -11.77 2.42
CA ASP A 124 16.64 -12.89 2.64
C ASP A 124 16.02 -14.00 3.50
N SER A 125 15.00 -13.67 4.30
CA SER A 125 14.29 -14.62 5.18
C SER A 125 13.07 -15.27 4.52
N LEU A 126 12.64 -14.79 3.35
CA LEU A 126 11.56 -15.42 2.57
C LEU A 126 12.06 -16.68 1.89
N ASP A 127 11.29 -17.77 2.00
CA ASP A 127 11.55 -19.03 1.28
C ASP A 127 11.25 -18.88 -0.23
N ALA A 128 10.31 -17.99 -0.58
CA ALA A 128 9.93 -17.69 -1.96
C ALA A 128 10.98 -16.79 -2.65
N PRO A 129 11.21 -16.94 -3.97
CA PRO A 129 12.00 -16.00 -4.73
C PRO A 129 11.38 -14.60 -4.74
N VAL A 130 12.15 -13.61 -4.31
CA VAL A 130 11.77 -12.19 -4.38
C VAL A 130 12.24 -11.63 -5.70
N LEU A 131 11.35 -10.98 -6.45
CA LEU A 131 11.59 -10.47 -7.79
C LEU A 131 11.55 -8.96 -7.81
N CYS A 132 12.54 -8.32 -8.42
CA CYS A 132 12.50 -6.88 -8.71
C CYS A 132 13.43 -6.54 -9.86
N ALA A 133 12.87 -6.31 -11.04
CA ALA A 133 13.62 -6.00 -12.25
C ALA A 133 14.15 -4.55 -12.29
N ASN A 134 13.63 -3.66 -11.46
CA ASN A 134 13.90 -2.23 -11.58
C ASN A 134 14.55 -1.58 -10.34
N LEU A 135 14.95 -2.34 -9.32
CA LEU A 135 15.80 -1.85 -8.23
C LEU A 135 17.27 -2.07 -8.57
N LYS A 136 18.08 -1.02 -8.49
CA LYS A 136 19.47 -1.03 -8.89
C LYS A 136 20.36 -0.44 -7.81
N ASN A 137 21.52 -1.04 -7.57
CA ASN A 137 22.58 -0.42 -6.79
C ASN A 137 23.22 0.73 -7.58
N VAL A 138 23.26 1.92 -6.98
CA VAL A 138 23.72 3.15 -7.67
C VAL A 138 25.22 3.14 -7.98
N GLN A 139 26.03 2.43 -7.19
CA GLN A 139 27.49 2.40 -7.34
C GLN A 139 27.96 1.28 -8.26
N THR A 140 27.39 0.07 -8.11
CA THR A 140 27.81 -1.11 -8.87
C THR A 140 27.00 -1.34 -10.13
N GLU A 141 25.85 -0.68 -10.24
CA GLU A 141 24.85 -0.86 -11.30
C GLU A 141 24.21 -2.27 -11.33
N GLU A 142 24.46 -3.08 -10.31
CA GLU A 142 23.93 -4.44 -10.19
C GLU A 142 22.50 -4.41 -9.62
N PHE A 143 21.72 -5.42 -10.01
CA PHE A 143 20.36 -5.65 -9.50
C PHE A 143 20.43 -6.62 -8.32
N PRO A 144 19.97 -6.23 -7.11
CA PRO A 144 20.05 -7.09 -5.93
C PRO A 144 19.12 -8.31 -6.00
N TYR A 145 18.09 -8.24 -6.84
CA TYR A 145 17.09 -9.30 -6.99
C TYR A 145 17.06 -9.82 -8.44
N PRO A 146 16.68 -11.10 -8.65
CA PRO A 146 16.37 -11.59 -9.98
C PRO A 146 15.20 -10.80 -10.58
N ALA A 147 15.27 -10.54 -11.88
CA ALA A 147 14.20 -9.84 -12.58
C ALA A 147 12.96 -10.73 -12.74
N TYR A 148 13.16 -12.03 -12.93
CA TYR A 148 12.09 -13.00 -13.12
C TYR A 148 12.45 -14.38 -12.57
N HIS A 149 11.41 -15.21 -12.39
CA HIS A 149 11.50 -16.61 -12.02
C HIS A 149 10.56 -17.44 -12.92
N ILE A 150 11.04 -18.60 -13.39
CA ILE A 150 10.26 -19.49 -14.25
C ILE A 150 9.77 -20.68 -13.42
N VAL A 151 8.47 -20.94 -13.47
CA VAL A 151 7.81 -22.07 -12.81
C VAL A 151 7.18 -22.97 -13.88
N SER A 152 7.45 -24.27 -13.80
CA SER A 152 6.94 -25.27 -14.76
C SER A 152 5.66 -25.95 -14.27
N TYR A 153 4.66 -26.02 -15.13
CA TYR A 153 3.38 -26.68 -14.92
C TYR A 153 3.19 -27.80 -15.95
N GLY A 154 3.87 -28.91 -15.73
CA GLY A 154 3.99 -29.99 -16.72
C GLY A 154 4.87 -29.56 -17.89
N ASP A 155 4.29 -29.43 -19.08
CA ASP A 155 5.01 -29.03 -20.29
C ASP A 155 4.92 -27.51 -20.54
N VAL A 156 4.27 -26.75 -19.64
CA VAL A 156 4.08 -25.28 -19.76
C VAL A 156 4.95 -24.56 -18.75
N ASP A 157 5.75 -23.62 -19.21
CA ASP A 157 6.62 -22.75 -18.42
C ASP A 157 6.05 -21.33 -18.33
N ILE A 158 5.87 -20.83 -17.09
CA ILE A 158 5.42 -19.47 -16.82
C ILE A 158 6.55 -18.67 -16.18
N ALA A 159 6.92 -17.53 -16.80
CA ALA A 159 7.82 -16.58 -16.20
C ALA A 159 7.03 -15.51 -15.42
N TYR A 160 7.32 -15.36 -14.14
CA TYR A 160 6.90 -14.22 -13.32
C TYR A 160 7.99 -13.18 -13.34
N ILE A 161 7.67 -11.93 -13.72
CA ILE A 161 8.62 -10.79 -13.74
C ILE A 161 8.17 -9.78 -12.69
N GLY A 162 9.09 -9.33 -11.80
CA GLY A 162 8.78 -8.39 -10.72
C GLY A 162 9.05 -6.93 -11.09
N PHE A 163 8.09 -6.03 -10.83
CA PHE A 163 8.26 -4.59 -10.96
C PHE A 163 7.70 -3.86 -9.74
N THR A 164 8.48 -2.91 -9.21
CA THR A 164 8.12 -2.11 -8.03
C THR A 164 7.99 -0.65 -8.40
N THR A 165 7.07 0.05 -7.76
CA THR A 165 6.83 1.48 -7.98
C THR A 165 8.09 2.32 -7.81
N THR A 166 8.21 3.36 -8.61
CA THR A 166 9.31 4.33 -8.56
C THR A 166 8.95 5.58 -7.76
N THR A 167 7.72 5.65 -7.25
CA THR A 167 7.17 6.83 -6.54
C THR A 167 7.48 6.84 -5.06
N SER A 168 8.11 5.79 -4.54
CA SER A 168 8.22 5.60 -3.10
C SER A 168 8.76 6.84 -2.37
N GLY A 169 7.99 7.36 -1.43
CA GLY A 169 8.45 8.31 -0.41
C GLY A 169 9.62 7.78 0.42
N THR A 170 9.93 6.53 0.24
CA THR A 170 11.01 5.74 0.81
C THR A 170 12.37 5.93 0.10
N ALA A 171 12.49 6.84 -0.87
CA ALA A 171 13.78 7.17 -1.47
C ALA A 171 14.86 7.50 -0.41
N ALA A 172 14.46 8.10 0.71
CA ALA A 172 15.35 8.35 1.85
C ALA A 172 15.80 7.04 2.53
N SER A 173 14.98 5.99 2.54
CA SER A 173 15.31 4.69 3.11
C SER A 173 16.33 3.90 2.27
N LEU A 174 16.50 4.29 1.02
CA LEU A 174 17.50 3.73 0.10
C LEU A 174 18.86 4.46 0.15
N ASN A 175 18.99 5.46 1.03
CA ASN A 175 20.23 6.23 1.20
C ASN A 175 21.11 5.65 2.33
N ASP A 176 22.40 6.02 2.29
CA ASP A 176 23.30 5.78 3.42
C ASP A 176 23.03 6.77 4.58
N GLU A 177 23.73 6.60 5.70
CA GLU A 177 23.63 7.48 6.87
C GLU A 177 23.98 8.96 6.57
N GLN A 178 24.67 9.23 5.47
CA GLN A 178 25.05 10.55 5.01
C GLN A 178 24.06 11.14 4.01
N GLY A 179 23.00 10.39 3.67
CA GLY A 179 21.95 10.82 2.73
C GLY A 179 22.31 10.59 1.25
N ASN A 180 23.38 9.83 0.94
CA ASN A 180 23.70 9.48 -0.45
C ASN A 180 22.92 8.23 -0.87
N PRO A 181 22.36 8.20 -2.10
CA PRO A 181 21.62 7.04 -2.58
C PRO A 181 22.52 5.81 -2.75
N LEU A 182 22.16 4.72 -2.08
CA LEU A 182 22.78 3.39 -2.26
C LEU A 182 22.05 2.59 -3.33
N TYR A 183 20.74 2.70 -3.38
CA TYR A 183 19.89 2.05 -4.36
C TYR A 183 18.92 3.06 -4.96
N SER A 184 18.41 2.77 -6.14
CA SER A 184 17.37 3.58 -6.80
C SER A 184 16.49 2.69 -7.66
N PHE A 185 15.20 3.03 -7.72
CA PHE A 185 14.30 2.46 -8.72
C PHE A 185 14.49 3.16 -10.06
N MET A 186 14.59 2.36 -11.13
CA MET A 186 14.74 2.88 -12.48
C MET A 186 13.45 3.56 -12.94
N ARG A 187 13.57 4.81 -13.41
CA ARG A 187 12.47 5.60 -14.00
C ARG A 187 12.70 5.85 -15.49
N GLU A 188 13.90 6.34 -15.80
CA GLU A 188 14.32 6.57 -17.19
C GLU A 188 14.47 5.23 -17.89
N ASP A 189 13.99 5.14 -19.12
CA ASP A 189 14.00 3.92 -19.95
C ASP A 189 13.31 2.69 -19.34
N PHE A 190 12.44 2.88 -18.33
CA PHE A 190 11.75 1.80 -17.62
C PHE A 190 11.09 0.80 -18.57
N TYR A 191 10.28 1.26 -19.52
CA TYR A 191 9.57 0.37 -20.44
C TYR A 191 10.49 -0.37 -21.41
N GLN A 192 11.62 0.25 -21.79
CA GLN A 192 12.63 -0.43 -22.60
C GLN A 192 13.34 -1.52 -21.80
N HIS A 193 13.61 -1.25 -20.54
CA HIS A 193 14.21 -2.21 -19.62
C HIS A 193 13.26 -3.37 -19.30
N ALA A 194 11.97 -3.07 -19.09
CA ALA A 194 10.94 -4.10 -18.93
C ALA A 194 10.86 -4.99 -20.17
N GLN A 195 10.84 -4.41 -21.38
CA GLN A 195 10.85 -5.18 -22.64
C GLN A 195 12.05 -6.13 -22.73
N TYR A 196 13.22 -5.67 -22.30
CA TYR A 196 14.43 -6.53 -22.32
C TYR A 196 14.21 -7.82 -21.49
N PHE A 197 13.66 -7.73 -20.28
CA PHE A 197 13.43 -8.92 -19.47
C PHE A 197 12.26 -9.78 -19.95
N ILE A 198 11.22 -9.18 -20.55
CA ILE A 198 10.15 -9.92 -21.21
C ILE A 198 10.73 -10.76 -22.35
N ASP A 199 11.55 -10.16 -23.21
CA ASP A 199 12.19 -10.86 -24.33
C ASP A 199 13.16 -11.94 -23.84
N GLU A 200 13.90 -11.67 -22.77
CA GLU A 200 14.80 -12.65 -22.16
C GLU A 200 14.04 -13.87 -21.63
N ALA A 201 12.95 -13.65 -20.88
CA ALA A 201 12.10 -14.72 -20.34
C ALA A 201 11.51 -15.57 -21.48
N ARG A 202 10.98 -14.94 -22.53
CA ARG A 202 10.54 -15.62 -23.76
C ARG A 202 11.66 -16.41 -24.44
N GLY A 203 12.84 -15.79 -24.53
CA GLY A 203 14.04 -16.43 -25.09
C GLY A 203 14.56 -17.63 -24.28
N LYS A 204 14.20 -17.70 -22.99
CA LYS A 204 14.47 -18.86 -22.12
C LYS A 204 13.42 -19.97 -22.24
N GLY A 205 12.38 -19.79 -23.03
CA GLY A 205 11.36 -20.78 -23.31
C GLY A 205 10.07 -20.61 -22.52
N ALA A 206 9.85 -19.47 -21.85
CA ALA A 206 8.58 -19.25 -21.17
C ALA A 206 7.41 -19.19 -22.16
N ASP A 207 6.42 -20.07 -21.97
CA ASP A 207 5.17 -20.12 -22.74
C ASP A 207 4.26 -18.94 -22.39
N TYR A 208 4.25 -18.56 -21.13
CA TYR A 208 3.52 -17.39 -20.64
C TYR A 208 4.45 -16.48 -19.84
N VAL A 209 4.23 -15.16 -19.94
CA VAL A 209 4.95 -14.14 -19.17
C VAL A 209 3.94 -13.29 -18.43
N ILE A 210 3.98 -13.37 -17.11
CA ILE A 210 3.09 -12.66 -16.20
C ILE A 210 3.92 -11.65 -15.40
N ALA A 211 3.58 -10.36 -15.49
CA ALA A 211 4.18 -9.38 -14.61
C ALA A 211 3.50 -9.43 -13.24
N LEU A 212 4.29 -9.62 -12.20
CA LEU A 212 3.91 -9.31 -10.82
C LEU A 212 4.33 -7.87 -10.59
N SER A 213 3.36 -6.99 -10.48
CA SER A 213 3.57 -5.56 -10.50
C SER A 213 3.12 -4.92 -9.18
N HIS A 214 3.90 -3.98 -8.71
CA HIS A 214 3.51 -3.05 -7.66
C HIS A 214 3.71 -1.63 -8.16
N LEU A 215 3.18 -1.31 -9.35
CA LEU A 215 3.34 -0.03 -10.01
C LEU A 215 2.11 0.87 -9.88
N GLY A 216 0.95 0.28 -9.60
CA GLY A 216 -0.35 0.94 -9.69
C GLY A 216 -0.85 1.08 -11.14
N ASP A 217 -2.12 1.35 -11.30
CA ASP A 217 -2.78 1.49 -12.61
C ASP A 217 -3.15 2.95 -12.94
N SER A 218 -2.88 3.90 -12.04
CA SER A 218 -3.26 5.30 -12.16
C SER A 218 -2.58 5.98 -13.35
N GLN A 219 -3.40 6.43 -14.32
CA GLN A 219 -2.92 7.18 -15.49
C GLN A 219 -2.56 8.64 -15.19
N LYS A 220 -2.84 9.12 -13.98
CA LYS A 220 -2.55 10.51 -13.57
C LYS A 220 -1.10 10.70 -13.15
N ASP A 221 -0.39 9.62 -12.89
CA ASP A 221 1.00 9.69 -12.44
C ASP A 221 1.96 9.87 -13.63
N ILE A 222 3.00 10.68 -13.43
CA ILE A 222 4.12 10.84 -14.36
C ILE A 222 5.13 9.67 -14.26
N HIS A 223 4.89 8.75 -13.32
CA HIS A 223 5.73 7.59 -13.07
C HIS A 223 5.28 6.38 -13.90
N PRO A 224 6.19 5.41 -14.14
CA PRO A 224 5.79 4.13 -14.71
C PRO A 224 4.66 3.48 -13.92
N ASN A 225 3.63 3.01 -14.61
CA ASN A 225 2.48 2.31 -14.04
C ASN A 225 2.13 1.07 -14.89
N SER A 226 1.27 0.21 -14.39
CA SER A 226 0.93 -1.07 -15.01
C SER A 226 0.18 -0.90 -16.35
N THR A 227 -0.66 0.12 -16.48
CA THR A 227 -1.30 0.42 -17.78
C THR A 227 -0.28 0.88 -18.81
N GLY A 228 0.71 1.69 -18.40
CA GLY A 228 1.83 2.12 -19.24
C GLY A 228 2.78 0.97 -19.58
N LEU A 229 3.04 0.05 -18.64
CA LEU A 229 3.84 -1.15 -18.88
C LEU A 229 3.24 -1.98 -20.03
N ILE A 230 1.93 -2.25 -19.97
CA ILE A 230 1.23 -2.98 -21.04
C ILE A 230 1.30 -2.20 -22.37
N ALA A 231 0.95 -0.91 -22.35
CA ALA A 231 0.84 -0.11 -23.58
C ALA A 231 2.19 0.11 -24.31
N ASN A 232 3.31 0.02 -23.60
CA ASN A 232 4.64 0.28 -24.17
C ASN A 232 5.51 -0.97 -24.40
N THR A 233 5.00 -2.16 -24.04
CA THR A 233 5.73 -3.43 -24.22
C THR A 233 4.94 -4.43 -25.08
N THR A 234 5.58 -5.54 -25.42
CA THR A 234 4.98 -6.69 -26.09
C THR A 234 5.41 -7.97 -25.36
N GLY A 235 4.66 -9.04 -25.53
CA GLY A 235 5.04 -10.36 -24.98
C GLY A 235 4.59 -10.60 -23.54
N LEU A 236 3.90 -9.68 -22.87
CA LEU A 236 3.15 -9.95 -21.64
C LEU A 236 1.81 -10.60 -21.97
N ASP A 237 1.41 -11.59 -21.18
CA ASP A 237 0.10 -12.25 -21.27
C ASP A 237 -0.87 -11.71 -20.21
N ALA A 238 -0.35 -11.38 -19.01
CA ALA A 238 -1.12 -10.77 -17.94
C ALA A 238 -0.23 -9.90 -17.03
N VAL A 239 -0.87 -8.99 -16.31
CA VAL A 239 -0.28 -8.20 -15.22
C VAL A 239 -1.17 -8.36 -13.99
N ILE A 240 -0.58 -8.78 -12.89
CA ILE A 240 -1.19 -8.77 -11.56
C ILE A 240 -0.57 -7.60 -10.82
N ASP A 241 -1.38 -6.62 -10.41
CA ASP A 241 -0.92 -5.32 -9.91
C ASP A 241 -1.28 -5.08 -8.44
N GLY A 242 -0.61 -4.12 -7.82
CA GLY A 242 -0.86 -3.59 -6.49
C GLY A 242 -0.65 -2.07 -6.44
N HIS A 243 -0.38 -1.51 -5.26
CA HIS A 243 -0.03 -0.11 -4.97
C HIS A 243 -1.21 0.85 -4.83
N ASP A 244 -2.12 0.90 -5.80
CA ASP A 244 -3.25 1.85 -5.78
C ASP A 244 -4.46 1.33 -4.99
N HIS A 245 -4.37 0.12 -4.41
CA HIS A 245 -5.45 -0.55 -3.68
C HIS A 245 -6.74 -0.73 -4.50
N HIS A 246 -6.67 -0.59 -5.81
CA HIS A 246 -7.84 -0.74 -6.67
C HIS A 246 -8.29 -2.20 -6.76
N VAL A 247 -9.59 -2.40 -6.84
CA VAL A 247 -10.20 -3.71 -7.09
C VAL A 247 -10.46 -3.83 -8.59
N ILE A 248 -9.65 -4.63 -9.29
CA ILE A 248 -9.76 -4.87 -10.72
C ILE A 248 -9.90 -6.37 -10.94
N GLU A 249 -11.13 -6.83 -11.16
CA GLU A 249 -11.37 -8.26 -11.39
C GLU A 249 -10.75 -8.72 -12.71
N GLU A 250 -11.07 -8.03 -13.81
CA GLU A 250 -10.59 -8.34 -15.14
C GLU A 250 -10.68 -7.11 -16.05
N GLN A 251 -9.54 -6.60 -16.50
CA GLN A 251 -9.47 -5.50 -17.45
C GLN A 251 -8.50 -5.85 -18.58
N PHE A 252 -8.90 -5.64 -19.83
CA PHE A 252 -8.03 -5.85 -20.98
C PHE A 252 -7.52 -4.53 -21.51
N ILE A 253 -6.19 -4.42 -21.63
CA ILE A 253 -5.48 -3.26 -22.16
C ILE A 253 -4.67 -3.70 -23.37
N ASN A 254 -4.71 -2.92 -24.44
CA ASN A 254 -3.94 -3.23 -25.64
C ASN A 254 -2.46 -2.94 -25.42
N ASN A 255 -1.62 -3.91 -25.75
CA ASN A 255 -0.17 -3.74 -25.77
C ASN A 255 0.29 -2.89 -26.94
N LYS A 256 1.60 -2.66 -27.07
CA LYS A 256 2.20 -1.84 -28.13
C LYS A 256 1.86 -2.28 -29.55
N GLU A 257 1.51 -3.55 -29.76
CA GLU A 257 1.09 -4.10 -31.07
C GLU A 257 -0.42 -4.18 -31.25
N GLY A 258 -1.20 -3.77 -30.24
CA GLY A 258 -2.66 -3.79 -30.25
C GLY A 258 -3.27 -5.12 -29.78
N ASN A 259 -2.49 -6.02 -29.20
CA ASN A 259 -2.98 -7.27 -28.61
C ASN A 259 -3.47 -7.02 -27.18
N PRO A 260 -4.61 -7.61 -26.77
CA PRO A 260 -5.13 -7.45 -25.41
C PRO A 260 -4.27 -8.21 -24.39
N VAL A 261 -3.93 -7.54 -23.29
CA VAL A 261 -3.25 -8.11 -22.11
C VAL A 261 -4.16 -7.90 -20.91
N LEU A 262 -4.32 -8.94 -20.09
CA LEU A 262 -5.15 -8.89 -18.89
C LEU A 262 -4.43 -8.13 -17.77
N LEU A 263 -5.12 -7.16 -17.14
CA LEU A 263 -4.74 -6.49 -15.91
C LEU A 263 -5.73 -6.87 -14.81
N THR A 264 -5.21 -7.19 -13.61
CA THR A 264 -6.02 -7.53 -12.44
C THR A 264 -5.35 -7.08 -11.14
N SER A 265 -6.14 -6.81 -10.09
CA SER A 265 -5.67 -6.45 -8.75
C SER A 265 -6.72 -6.83 -7.71
N SER A 266 -6.31 -7.30 -6.54
CA SER A 266 -7.22 -7.82 -5.49
C SER A 266 -7.65 -6.79 -4.45
N GLY A 267 -7.33 -5.52 -4.63
CA GLY A 267 -7.62 -4.47 -3.65
C GLY A 267 -6.57 -4.41 -2.56
N SER A 268 -6.96 -4.34 -1.29
CA SER A 268 -6.04 -4.30 -0.16
C SER A 268 -6.58 -5.07 1.05
N ASN A 269 -5.72 -5.26 2.07
CA ASN A 269 -6.08 -5.85 3.38
C ASN A 269 -6.84 -7.18 3.28
N PHE A 270 -6.50 -8.02 2.31
CA PHE A 270 -7.20 -9.28 2.06
C PHE A 270 -8.71 -9.14 1.86
N GLN A 271 -9.18 -8.05 1.26
CA GLN A 271 -10.59 -7.95 0.89
C GLN A 271 -10.97 -9.07 -0.10
N TYR A 272 -10.07 -9.38 -1.01
CA TYR A 272 -10.19 -10.47 -1.96
C TYR A 272 -8.92 -11.31 -2.04
N VAL A 273 -9.08 -12.57 -2.43
CA VAL A 273 -8.01 -13.37 -3.03
C VAL A 273 -8.26 -13.39 -4.53
N GLY A 274 -7.27 -12.98 -5.28
CA GLY A 274 -7.33 -13.03 -6.73
C GLY A 274 -7.04 -14.44 -7.25
N LYS A 275 -7.69 -14.81 -8.36
CA LYS A 275 -7.54 -16.11 -9.02
C LYS A 275 -7.43 -15.92 -10.53
N LEU A 276 -6.21 -15.94 -11.04
CA LEU A 276 -5.95 -15.98 -12.46
C LEU A 276 -5.91 -17.44 -12.92
N THR A 277 -6.58 -17.74 -14.04
CA THR A 277 -6.66 -19.11 -14.58
C THR A 277 -6.24 -19.10 -16.04
N ILE A 278 -5.32 -20.00 -16.40
CA ILE A 278 -4.97 -20.32 -17.78
C ILE A 278 -5.67 -21.65 -18.12
N GLY A 279 -6.66 -21.56 -19.00
CA GLY A 279 -7.45 -22.72 -19.44
C GLY A 279 -6.67 -23.64 -20.38
N THR A 280 -7.13 -24.87 -20.54
CA THR A 280 -6.54 -25.85 -21.49
C THR A 280 -6.62 -25.41 -22.96
N ASN A 281 -7.36 -24.35 -23.25
CA ASN A 281 -7.43 -23.69 -24.56
C ASN A 281 -6.48 -22.49 -24.66
N GLY A 282 -5.68 -22.20 -23.61
CA GLY A 282 -4.79 -21.04 -23.53
C GLY A 282 -5.49 -19.73 -23.16
N GLU A 283 -6.79 -19.75 -22.89
CA GLU A 283 -7.53 -18.55 -22.49
C GLU A 283 -7.16 -18.15 -21.05
N ILE A 284 -6.80 -16.87 -20.85
CA ILE A 284 -6.48 -16.32 -19.53
C ILE A 284 -7.68 -15.52 -19.01
N ARG A 285 -8.09 -15.84 -17.78
CA ARG A 285 -9.19 -15.17 -17.08
C ARG A 285 -8.80 -14.90 -15.65
N SER A 286 -9.38 -13.85 -15.09
CA SER A 286 -9.27 -13.54 -13.66
C SER A 286 -10.63 -13.49 -12.99
N SER A 287 -10.65 -13.75 -11.70
CA SER A 287 -11.80 -13.58 -10.82
C SER A 287 -11.33 -13.24 -9.41
N LEU A 288 -12.15 -12.50 -8.67
CA LEU A 288 -11.89 -12.11 -7.30
C LEU A 288 -12.80 -12.88 -6.34
N ILE A 289 -12.19 -13.56 -5.38
CA ILE A 289 -12.89 -14.32 -4.35
C ILE A 289 -12.97 -13.43 -3.10
N ASN A 290 -14.16 -12.94 -2.78
CA ASN A 290 -14.36 -12.13 -1.59
C ASN A 290 -14.18 -13.00 -0.34
N ILE A 291 -13.17 -12.71 0.47
CA ILE A 291 -12.86 -13.46 1.69
C ILE A 291 -13.24 -12.70 2.97
N ALA A 292 -13.48 -11.40 2.86
CA ALA A 292 -13.88 -10.55 3.99
C ALA A 292 -15.32 -10.78 4.43
N ASN A 293 -16.15 -11.42 3.60
CA ASN A 293 -17.56 -11.71 3.91
C ASN A 293 -17.78 -12.87 4.91
N GLY A 294 -16.72 -13.65 5.20
CA GLY A 294 -16.77 -14.75 6.16
C GLY A 294 -17.45 -16.04 5.67
N ASP A 295 -17.75 -16.16 4.37
CA ASP A 295 -18.43 -17.35 3.82
C ASP A 295 -17.49 -18.56 3.69
N ILE A 296 -16.17 -18.34 3.63
CA ILE A 296 -15.16 -19.40 3.48
C ILE A 296 -14.61 -19.76 4.85
N VAL A 297 -14.68 -21.04 5.20
CA VAL A 297 -14.13 -21.55 6.46
C VAL A 297 -12.60 -21.51 6.39
N PRO A 298 -11.92 -20.83 7.32
CA PRO A 298 -10.47 -20.75 7.38
C PRO A 298 -9.81 -22.13 7.55
N ASP A 299 -8.61 -22.30 7.02
CA ASP A 299 -7.79 -23.48 7.30
C ASP A 299 -7.37 -23.51 8.76
N ASN A 300 -7.83 -24.52 9.49
CA ASN A 300 -7.65 -24.61 10.94
C ASN A 300 -6.18 -24.60 11.40
N ASN A 301 -5.27 -25.23 10.66
CA ASN A 301 -3.87 -25.26 11.05
C ASN A 301 -3.20 -23.90 10.86
N THR A 302 -3.51 -23.23 9.75
CA THR A 302 -3.01 -21.89 9.45
C THR A 302 -3.60 -20.87 10.43
N GLU A 303 -4.89 -20.99 10.77
CA GLU A 303 -5.53 -20.12 11.74
C GLU A 303 -4.90 -20.25 13.14
N GLN A 304 -4.62 -21.47 13.59
CA GLN A 304 -3.92 -21.70 14.86
C GLN A 304 -2.52 -21.08 14.86
N PHE A 305 -1.78 -21.23 13.76
CA PHE A 305 -0.45 -20.64 13.61
C PHE A 305 -0.49 -19.10 13.61
N VAL A 306 -1.41 -18.50 12.84
CA VAL A 306 -1.61 -17.04 12.82
C VAL A 306 -2.01 -16.51 14.20
N ASN A 307 -2.91 -17.19 14.90
CA ASN A 307 -3.31 -16.79 16.26
C ASN A 307 -2.14 -16.88 17.25
N GLN A 308 -1.29 -17.90 17.15
CA GLN A 308 -0.07 -17.98 17.95
C GLN A 308 0.86 -16.79 17.69
N VAL A 309 1.07 -16.42 16.42
CA VAL A 309 1.90 -15.25 16.06
C VAL A 309 1.29 -13.96 16.63
N LYS A 310 -0.04 -13.79 16.53
CA LYS A 310 -0.74 -12.62 17.10
C LYS A 310 -0.54 -12.53 18.62
N GLU A 311 -0.67 -13.63 19.34
CA GLU A 311 -0.45 -13.68 20.80
C GLU A 311 1.01 -13.35 21.17
N GLU A 312 1.99 -13.87 20.42
CA GLU A 312 3.42 -13.59 20.59
C GLU A 312 3.68 -12.09 20.39
N VAL A 313 3.17 -11.50 19.31
CA VAL A 313 3.33 -10.07 18.99
C VAL A 313 2.63 -9.18 20.04
N GLU A 314 1.40 -9.51 20.43
CA GLU A 314 0.69 -8.78 21.49
C GLU A 314 1.47 -8.79 22.81
N SER A 315 2.06 -9.92 23.15
CA SER A 315 2.92 -10.03 24.34
C SER A 315 4.18 -9.14 24.21
N LEU A 316 4.76 -9.05 23.02
CA LEU A 316 5.91 -8.17 22.76
C LEU A 316 5.53 -6.69 22.85
N GLY A 317 4.30 -6.30 22.52
CA GLY A 317 3.83 -4.92 22.62
C GLY A 317 3.51 -4.45 24.06
N ASN A 318 3.62 -5.31 25.07
CA ASN A 318 3.36 -4.99 26.47
C ASN A 318 4.58 -4.38 27.19
N PHE A 319 5.35 -3.54 26.51
CA PHE A 319 6.43 -2.78 27.14
C PHE A 319 6.04 -1.31 27.34
N VAL A 320 6.54 -0.71 28.42
CA VAL A 320 6.26 0.69 28.77
C VAL A 320 7.03 1.62 27.84
N ILE A 321 6.31 2.55 27.19
CA ILE A 321 6.86 3.58 26.29
C ILE A 321 6.74 5.00 26.87
N GLY A 322 5.97 5.18 27.95
CA GLY A 322 5.76 6.49 28.55
C GLY A 322 4.82 6.47 29.74
N HIS A 323 4.41 7.66 30.14
CA HIS A 323 3.49 7.87 31.25
C HIS A 323 2.40 8.89 30.88
N CYS A 324 1.21 8.74 31.42
CA CYS A 324 0.10 9.66 31.24
C CYS A 324 -0.37 10.17 32.61
N ASP A 325 -0.21 11.49 32.86
CA ASP A 325 -0.64 12.14 34.11
C ASP A 325 -2.15 12.36 34.14
N VAL A 326 -2.79 12.39 32.98
CA VAL A 326 -4.21 12.67 32.76
C VAL A 326 -4.83 11.61 31.86
N GLU A 327 -6.13 11.38 31.96
CA GLU A 327 -6.82 10.50 31.01
C GLU A 327 -7.05 11.23 29.69
N LEU A 328 -6.63 10.63 28.56
CA LEU A 328 -7.05 11.05 27.23
C LEU A 328 -8.25 10.18 26.81
N THR A 329 -9.38 10.81 26.47
CA THR A 329 -10.63 10.10 26.29
C THR A 329 -11.36 10.42 24.99
N ILE A 330 -12.01 9.40 24.42
CA ILE A 330 -12.96 9.55 23.30
C ILE A 330 -14.40 9.76 23.79
N TYR A 331 -14.64 9.76 25.12
CA TYR A 331 -15.96 9.82 25.75
C TYR A 331 -16.15 11.08 26.56
N ASP A 332 -17.42 11.47 26.78
CA ASP A 332 -17.81 12.47 27.78
C ASP A 332 -17.88 11.85 29.19
N GLU A 333 -18.18 12.68 30.18
CA GLU A 333 -18.33 12.29 31.59
C GLU A 333 -19.45 11.26 31.85
N ASN A 334 -20.39 11.09 30.91
CA ASN A 334 -21.49 10.10 30.96
C ASN A 334 -21.14 8.80 30.19
N GLY A 335 -19.91 8.67 29.68
CA GLY A 335 -19.46 7.51 28.92
C GLY A 335 -19.99 7.47 27.47
N LYS A 336 -20.53 8.58 26.95
CA LYS A 336 -20.99 8.67 25.58
C LYS A 336 -19.82 9.09 24.69
N ARG A 337 -19.60 8.37 23.57
CA ARG A 337 -18.56 8.70 22.61
C ARG A 337 -18.80 10.09 22.00
N ILE A 338 -17.77 10.91 21.98
CA ILE A 338 -17.83 12.29 21.51
C ILE A 338 -16.79 12.65 20.43
N VAL A 339 -15.72 11.86 20.30
CA VAL A 339 -14.61 12.13 19.38
C VAL A 339 -15.06 12.28 17.91
N ARG A 340 -16.24 11.78 17.56
CA ARG A 340 -16.83 11.86 16.22
C ARG A 340 -17.84 13.00 16.05
N LYS A 341 -17.90 13.94 16.97
CA LYS A 341 -18.83 15.08 16.90
C LYS A 341 -18.42 16.31 17.68
N GLN A 342 -17.36 16.25 18.46
CA GLN A 342 -16.78 17.40 19.18
C GLN A 342 -15.29 17.18 19.43
N GLU A 343 -14.58 18.24 19.83
CA GLU A 343 -13.18 18.19 20.22
C GLU A 343 -12.96 17.28 21.43
N THR A 344 -11.86 16.55 21.43
CA THR A 344 -11.43 15.72 22.55
C THR A 344 -9.93 15.89 22.80
N ASN A 345 -9.50 15.72 24.04
CA ASN A 345 -8.09 15.82 24.39
C ASN A 345 -7.21 14.76 23.72
N ILE A 346 -7.76 13.56 23.47
CA ILE A 346 -7.05 12.53 22.67
C ILE A 346 -6.97 12.93 21.20
N GLY A 347 -8.00 13.59 20.67
CA GLY A 347 -7.99 14.14 19.31
C GLY A 347 -6.94 15.22 19.14
N ASP A 348 -6.82 16.11 20.16
CA ASP A 348 -5.77 17.13 20.19
C ASP A 348 -4.37 16.50 20.19
N PHE A 349 -4.15 15.47 21.01
CA PHE A 349 -2.88 14.74 21.07
C PHE A 349 -2.51 14.13 19.72
N CYS A 350 -3.42 13.40 19.06
CA CYS A 350 -3.16 12.81 17.75
C CYS A 350 -2.86 13.87 16.69
N ALA A 351 -3.66 14.94 16.64
CA ALA A 351 -3.46 16.00 15.66
C ALA A 351 -2.17 16.79 15.91
N ASP A 352 -1.78 17.00 17.18
CA ASP A 352 -0.51 17.64 17.53
C ASP A 352 0.68 16.77 17.12
N ALA A 353 0.59 15.46 17.30
CA ALA A 353 1.62 14.53 16.87
C ALA A 353 1.85 14.59 15.35
N PHE A 354 0.80 14.54 14.56
CA PHE A 354 0.89 14.60 13.10
C PHE A 354 1.49 15.92 12.63
N ARG A 355 1.00 17.04 13.20
CA ARG A 355 1.49 18.36 12.87
C ARG A 355 2.96 18.58 13.27
N ALA A 356 3.34 18.13 14.47
CA ALA A 356 4.70 18.30 14.98
C ALA A 356 5.72 17.50 14.15
N PHE A 357 5.38 16.25 13.79
CA PHE A 357 6.26 15.38 13.06
C PHE A 357 6.48 15.84 11.61
N THR A 358 5.41 16.21 10.92
CA THR A 358 5.48 16.64 9.51
C THR A 358 5.91 18.09 9.32
N GLY A 359 5.82 18.90 10.36
CA GLY A 359 6.03 20.35 10.26
C GLY A 359 4.95 21.07 9.45
N ALA A 360 3.82 20.44 9.11
CA ALA A 360 2.71 21.06 8.39
C ALA A 360 2.11 22.26 9.14
N ASP A 361 1.44 23.17 8.42
CA ASP A 361 0.77 24.31 9.02
C ASP A 361 -0.38 23.87 9.92
N ILE A 362 -1.14 22.87 9.45
CA ILE A 362 -2.28 22.30 10.13
C ILE A 362 -2.23 20.76 10.08
N ALA A 363 -2.94 20.11 11.01
CA ALA A 363 -3.24 18.68 10.93
C ALA A 363 -4.75 18.47 11.10
N LEU A 364 -5.27 17.50 10.34
CA LEU A 364 -6.67 17.09 10.31
C LEU A 364 -6.73 15.58 10.51
N VAL A 365 -7.26 15.14 11.65
CA VAL A 365 -7.36 13.71 12.02
C VAL A 365 -8.82 13.35 12.18
N ASN A 366 -9.31 12.39 11.41
CA ASN A 366 -10.71 12.00 11.48
C ASN A 366 -11.02 11.26 12.80
N GLY A 367 -12.09 11.66 13.47
CA GLY A 367 -12.55 11.03 14.72
C GLY A 367 -12.94 9.55 14.54
N GLY A 368 -13.14 9.12 13.31
CA GLY A 368 -13.35 7.70 12.95
C GLY A 368 -12.12 6.84 13.20
N GLY A 369 -10.91 7.36 12.99
CA GLY A 369 -9.64 6.68 13.21
C GLY A 369 -9.28 6.50 14.69
N ILE A 370 -9.78 7.37 15.58
CA ILE A 370 -9.44 7.35 17.02
C ILE A 370 -10.38 6.41 17.76
N ARG A 371 -9.87 5.28 18.29
CA ARG A 371 -10.67 4.12 18.73
C ARG A 371 -10.67 3.84 20.22
N LYS A 372 -9.62 4.24 20.97
CA LYS A 372 -9.43 3.94 22.39
C LYS A 372 -8.93 5.14 23.16
N ASN A 373 -9.14 5.11 24.47
CA ASN A 373 -8.55 6.05 25.43
C ASN A 373 -7.09 5.70 25.70
N ILE A 374 -6.31 6.69 26.17
CA ILE A 374 -5.07 6.46 26.92
C ILE A 374 -5.39 6.72 28.40
N ASN A 375 -5.28 5.69 29.22
CA ASN A 375 -5.59 5.79 30.65
C ASN A 375 -4.44 6.50 31.40
N LYS A 376 -4.77 7.06 32.54
CA LYS A 376 -3.76 7.59 33.47
C LYS A 376 -2.87 6.45 33.99
N GLY A 377 -1.55 6.68 34.01
CA GLY A 377 -0.53 5.69 34.44
C GLY A 377 0.52 5.41 33.39
N GLU A 378 1.10 4.23 33.45
CA GLU A 378 2.04 3.76 32.42
C GLU A 378 1.33 3.60 31.09
N ILE A 379 2.02 3.98 30.00
CA ILE A 379 1.55 3.78 28.63
C ILE A 379 2.36 2.62 28.05
N LEU A 380 1.66 1.56 27.65
CA LEU A 380 2.25 0.47 26.90
C LEU A 380 2.22 0.78 25.39
N PHE A 381 3.09 0.16 24.61
CA PHE A 381 3.07 0.28 23.16
C PHE A 381 1.70 -0.11 22.60
N ASN A 382 1.12 -1.21 23.09
CA ASN A 382 -0.22 -1.66 22.70
C ASN A 382 -1.33 -0.66 23.05
N ASP A 383 -1.19 0.09 24.16
CA ASP A 383 -2.18 1.14 24.49
C ASP A 383 -2.19 2.23 23.43
N LEU A 384 -0.99 2.65 22.99
CA LEU A 384 -0.84 3.68 21.96
C LEU A 384 -1.31 3.17 20.59
N TYR A 385 -0.95 1.93 20.23
CA TYR A 385 -1.44 1.29 19.00
C TYR A 385 -2.98 1.24 18.97
N ASN A 386 -3.62 0.87 20.07
CA ASN A 386 -5.07 0.77 20.14
C ASN A 386 -5.80 2.13 19.99
N VAL A 387 -5.09 3.26 20.09
CA VAL A 387 -5.68 4.59 19.79
C VAL A 387 -6.00 4.69 18.30
N MET A 388 -5.07 4.27 17.42
CA MET A 388 -5.24 4.28 15.96
C MET A 388 -4.79 2.91 15.40
N PRO A 389 -5.68 1.88 15.41
CA PRO A 389 -5.26 0.49 15.19
C PRO A 389 -5.27 0.05 13.71
N PHE A 390 -5.31 0.97 12.77
CA PHE A 390 -5.41 0.64 11.35
C PHE A 390 -4.06 0.56 10.66
N GLY A 391 -3.02 1.18 11.24
CA GLY A 391 -1.69 1.23 10.65
C GLY A 391 -1.61 2.14 9.43
N ASP A 392 -2.48 3.16 9.38
CA ASP A 392 -2.51 4.13 8.29
C ASP A 392 -1.20 4.94 8.25
N MET A 393 -0.77 5.30 7.05
CA MET A 393 0.40 6.16 6.87
C MET A 393 0.02 7.63 7.00
N ILE A 394 0.93 8.45 7.50
CA ILE A 394 0.73 9.89 7.53
C ILE A 394 1.20 10.48 6.21
N ALA A 395 0.30 11.19 5.55
CA ALA A 395 0.56 11.92 4.32
C ALA A 395 0.39 13.43 4.53
N THR A 396 1.03 14.20 3.67
CA THR A 396 0.86 15.66 3.63
C THR A 396 0.23 16.07 2.30
N GLY A 397 -0.44 17.21 2.33
CA GLY A 397 -1.02 17.83 1.15
C GLY A 397 -1.01 19.34 1.24
N SER A 398 -1.44 19.98 0.16
CA SER A 398 -1.57 21.43 0.09
C SER A 398 -2.97 21.83 -0.36
N LEU A 399 -3.64 22.67 0.42
CA LEU A 399 -4.98 23.15 0.13
C LEU A 399 -5.09 24.66 0.32
N THR A 400 -5.94 25.30 -0.45
CA THR A 400 -6.26 26.73 -0.24
C THR A 400 -7.14 26.90 0.98
N GLY A 401 -7.16 28.11 1.58
CA GLY A 401 -8.09 28.42 2.67
C GLY A 401 -9.56 28.16 2.28
N GLN A 402 -9.93 28.39 1.01
CA GLN A 402 -11.28 28.07 0.54
C GLN A 402 -11.54 26.54 0.54
N GLN A 403 -10.57 25.72 0.12
CA GLN A 403 -10.69 24.27 0.20
C GLN A 403 -10.76 23.80 1.66
N LEU A 404 -9.97 24.39 2.56
CA LEU A 404 -10.05 24.11 4.00
C LEU A 404 -11.45 24.37 4.56
N LEU A 405 -12.05 25.52 4.22
CA LEU A 405 -13.43 25.80 4.65
C LEU A 405 -14.42 24.74 4.13
N ASN A 406 -14.24 24.22 2.93
CA ASN A 406 -15.11 23.17 2.38
C ASN A 406 -14.91 21.85 3.11
N VAL A 407 -13.66 21.47 3.39
CA VAL A 407 -13.32 20.26 4.18
C VAL A 407 -13.96 20.33 5.56
N LEU A 408 -13.80 21.46 6.28
CA LEU A 408 -14.37 21.64 7.61
C LEU A 408 -15.90 21.60 7.56
N GLU A 409 -16.53 22.22 6.57
CA GLU A 409 -17.99 22.23 6.41
C GLU A 409 -18.56 20.82 6.20
N PHE A 410 -17.88 19.99 5.38
CA PHE A 410 -18.28 18.60 5.21
C PHE A 410 -18.03 17.80 6.48
N ALA A 411 -16.90 17.99 7.16
CA ALA A 411 -16.57 17.28 8.40
C ALA A 411 -17.65 17.43 9.49
N VAL A 412 -18.36 18.58 9.52
CA VAL A 412 -19.41 18.88 10.52
C VAL A 412 -20.84 18.68 9.98
N SER A 413 -20.98 18.19 8.74
CA SER A 413 -22.29 18.10 8.04
C SER A 413 -23.29 17.20 8.72
N TYR A 414 -22.83 16.17 9.41
CA TYR A 414 -23.67 15.19 10.09
C TYR A 414 -24.14 15.58 11.49
N LEU A 415 -23.59 16.69 12.06
CA LEU A 415 -23.99 17.10 13.40
C LEU A 415 -25.51 17.39 13.49
N PRO A 416 -26.17 16.99 14.60
CA PRO A 416 -25.61 16.51 15.89
C PRO A 416 -25.32 15.00 15.94
N ALA A 417 -25.50 14.26 14.83
CA ALA A 417 -25.12 12.84 14.77
C ALA A 417 -23.60 12.66 14.78
N GLU A 418 -23.16 11.48 15.20
CA GLU A 418 -21.76 11.08 15.10
C GLU A 418 -21.40 10.73 13.65
N ALA A 419 -20.21 11.15 13.18
CA ALA A 419 -19.69 10.74 11.89
C ALA A 419 -18.18 10.52 11.94
N GLY A 420 -17.68 9.48 11.25
CA GLY A 420 -16.26 9.17 11.18
C GLY A 420 -15.43 10.30 10.55
N VAL A 421 -16.04 11.11 9.70
CA VAL A 421 -15.42 12.24 9.00
C VAL A 421 -15.25 13.51 9.85
N PHE A 422 -15.79 13.55 11.08
CA PHE A 422 -15.54 14.69 11.98
C PHE A 422 -14.06 14.81 12.30
N MET A 423 -13.46 16.00 12.07
CA MET A 423 -12.03 16.21 12.21
C MET A 423 -11.64 16.73 13.58
N GLN A 424 -10.66 16.09 14.20
CA GLN A 424 -9.84 16.62 15.30
C GLN A 424 -8.70 17.41 14.68
N VAL A 425 -8.29 18.54 15.25
CA VAL A 425 -7.43 19.48 14.53
C VAL A 425 -6.24 19.99 15.34
N SER A 426 -5.15 20.35 14.64
CA SER A 426 -4.02 21.09 15.20
C SER A 426 -3.59 22.20 14.25
N GLY A 427 -3.09 23.30 14.82
CA GLY A 427 -2.66 24.47 14.05
C GLY A 427 -3.79 25.34 13.51
N LEU A 428 -5.04 25.02 13.82
CA LEU A 428 -6.21 25.84 13.50
C LEU A 428 -7.25 25.79 14.61
N ARG A 429 -8.17 26.77 14.62
CA ARG A 429 -9.35 26.79 15.47
C ARG A 429 -10.55 27.37 14.71
N PHE A 430 -11.76 26.96 15.08
CA PHE A 430 -12.99 27.42 14.42
C PHE A 430 -14.23 27.22 15.29
N LYS A 431 -15.35 27.85 14.87
CA LYS A 431 -16.65 27.70 15.51
C LYS A 431 -17.62 26.94 14.63
N ILE A 432 -18.54 26.23 15.25
CA ILE A 432 -19.59 25.46 14.60
C ILE A 432 -20.95 25.91 15.14
N ASN A 433 -21.89 26.21 14.25
CA ASN A 433 -23.30 26.36 14.59
C ASN A 433 -24.09 25.16 13.99
N PRO A 434 -24.40 24.15 14.79
CA PRO A 434 -25.11 22.95 14.31
C PRO A 434 -26.59 23.22 13.98
N ASP A 435 -27.17 24.35 14.41
CA ASP A 435 -28.56 24.72 14.13
C ASP A 435 -28.75 25.18 12.67
N ILE A 436 -27.67 25.56 11.98
CA ILE A 436 -27.69 25.87 10.55
C ILE A 436 -27.78 24.55 9.76
N PRO A 437 -28.71 24.43 8.79
CA PRO A 437 -28.72 23.30 7.87
C PRO A 437 -27.39 23.20 7.10
N SER A 438 -26.79 22.01 7.06
CA SER A 438 -25.50 21.87 6.37
C SER A 438 -25.66 22.13 4.85
N PRO A 439 -24.84 23.01 4.27
CA PRO A 439 -24.80 23.22 2.82
C PRO A 439 -23.93 22.19 2.09
N ALA A 440 -23.31 21.23 2.78
CA ALA A 440 -22.52 20.19 2.14
C ALA A 440 -23.41 19.27 1.31
N VAL A 441 -23.02 19.03 0.07
CA VAL A 441 -23.73 18.17 -0.89
C VAL A 441 -22.98 16.85 -1.00
N ILE A 442 -23.68 15.77 -0.75
CA ILE A 442 -23.21 14.39 -0.90
C ILE A 442 -23.80 13.84 -2.19
N ASP A 443 -22.98 13.25 -3.02
CA ASP A 443 -23.43 12.57 -4.24
C ASP A 443 -24.27 11.33 -3.86
N PRO A 444 -25.51 11.21 -4.35
CA PRO A 444 -26.42 10.15 -3.91
C PRO A 444 -26.07 8.77 -4.50
N GLU A 445 -25.22 8.69 -5.53
CA GLU A 445 -24.81 7.42 -6.14
C GLU A 445 -23.55 6.88 -5.51
N SER A 446 -22.54 7.75 -5.28
CA SER A 446 -21.26 7.37 -4.69
C SER A 446 -21.21 7.51 -3.17
N GLU A 447 -22.18 8.20 -2.55
CA GLU A 447 -22.19 8.58 -1.12
C GLU A 447 -20.97 9.45 -0.71
N MET A 448 -20.24 10.01 -1.68
CA MET A 448 -19.05 10.83 -1.46
C MET A 448 -19.39 12.32 -1.39
N PHE A 449 -18.53 13.09 -0.72
CA PHE A 449 -18.60 14.56 -0.76
C PHE A 449 -18.43 15.08 -2.17
N SER A 450 -19.36 15.90 -2.63
CA SER A 450 -19.33 16.52 -3.96
C SER A 450 -18.82 17.97 -3.89
N HIS A 451 -19.53 18.82 -3.16
CA HIS A 451 -19.19 20.25 -3.01
C HIS A 451 -19.98 20.88 -1.85
N VAL A 452 -19.69 22.13 -1.55
CA VAL A 452 -20.51 22.96 -0.62
C VAL A 452 -21.38 23.88 -1.46
N GLY A 453 -22.71 23.79 -1.27
CA GLY A 453 -23.71 24.63 -1.95
C GLY A 453 -23.74 26.09 -1.42
N ASP A 454 -24.67 26.89 -1.97
CA ASP A 454 -24.80 28.34 -1.67
C ASP A 454 -25.46 28.65 -0.32
N GLY A 455 -25.69 27.66 0.55
CA GLY A 455 -26.30 27.84 1.87
C GLY A 455 -25.35 28.54 2.87
N GLU A 456 -25.95 29.02 3.98
CA GLU A 456 -25.19 29.50 5.12
C GLU A 456 -24.34 28.37 5.70
N ARG A 457 -23.08 28.65 6.02
CA ARG A 457 -22.13 27.67 6.56
C ARG A 457 -22.32 27.46 8.06
N ARG A 458 -22.15 26.21 8.50
CA ARG A 458 -22.04 25.85 9.93
C ARG A 458 -20.73 26.33 10.55
N VAL A 459 -19.66 26.33 9.73
CA VAL A 459 -18.30 26.68 10.14
C VAL A 459 -18.06 28.18 9.99
N SER A 460 -17.58 28.81 11.07
CA SER A 460 -17.21 30.23 11.10
C SER A 460 -15.93 30.45 11.92
N ASP A 461 -15.42 31.67 11.86
CA ASP A 461 -14.26 32.16 12.66
C ASP A 461 -13.06 31.18 12.55
N VAL A 462 -12.73 30.78 11.32
CA VAL A 462 -11.59 29.88 11.08
C VAL A 462 -10.30 30.69 11.14
N GLU A 463 -9.43 30.32 12.06
CA GLU A 463 -8.14 30.96 12.27
C GLU A 463 -7.02 29.92 12.23
N ILE A 464 -5.88 30.28 11.64
CA ILE A 464 -4.68 29.45 11.49
C ILE A 464 -3.57 29.99 12.40
N LEU A 465 -2.85 29.10 13.04
CA LEU A 465 -1.72 29.42 13.91
C LEU A 465 -0.51 29.84 13.07
N ASP A 466 -0.08 31.10 13.23
CA ASP A 466 1.17 31.56 12.63
C ASP A 466 2.36 31.00 13.41
N LYS A 467 3.14 30.15 12.74
CA LYS A 467 4.31 29.47 13.32
C LYS A 467 5.42 30.44 13.78
N GLN A 468 5.46 31.66 13.23
CA GLN A 468 6.53 32.62 13.54
C GLN A 468 6.31 33.32 14.86
N ASN A 469 5.06 33.66 15.22
CA ASN A 469 4.74 34.43 16.41
C ASN A 469 3.78 33.75 17.39
N GLY A 470 3.24 32.57 17.02
CA GLY A 470 2.32 31.82 17.88
C GLY A 470 0.91 32.43 17.97
N GLU A 471 0.55 33.37 17.11
CA GLU A 471 -0.77 34.02 17.10
C GLU A 471 -1.71 33.37 16.09
N TYR A 472 -2.99 33.25 16.42
CA TYR A 472 -4.02 32.84 15.49
C TYR A 472 -4.46 34.02 14.61
N LYS A 473 -4.53 33.77 13.30
CA LYS A 473 -4.96 34.76 12.29
C LYS A 473 -6.10 34.18 11.47
N GLU A 474 -7.04 35.02 11.07
CA GLU A 474 -8.12 34.63 10.16
C GLU A 474 -7.56 33.97 8.91
N VAL A 475 -8.23 32.91 8.47
CA VAL A 475 -7.83 32.14 7.28
C VAL A 475 -7.87 32.99 6.02
N ASP A 476 -6.76 33.05 5.27
CA ASP A 476 -6.74 33.66 3.93
C ASP A 476 -7.22 32.62 2.92
N LEU A 477 -8.35 32.89 2.27
CA LEU A 477 -9.02 31.97 1.35
C LEU A 477 -8.17 31.59 0.14
N SER A 478 -7.25 32.48 -0.25
CA SER A 478 -6.39 32.28 -1.43
C SER A 478 -5.03 31.68 -1.08
N HIS A 479 -4.61 31.78 0.18
CA HIS A 479 -3.33 31.22 0.64
C HIS A 479 -3.37 29.69 0.64
N ARG A 480 -2.24 29.08 0.30
CA ARG A 480 -2.08 27.61 0.37
C ARG A 480 -1.42 27.25 1.70
N TYR A 481 -2.07 26.39 2.43
CA TYR A 481 -1.60 25.82 3.69
C TYR A 481 -1.17 24.38 3.47
N THR A 482 -0.06 23.99 4.10
CA THR A 482 0.33 22.58 4.19
C THR A 482 -0.48 21.88 5.28
N MET A 483 -0.97 20.71 5.00
CA MET A 483 -1.71 19.90 5.98
C MET A 483 -1.13 18.50 6.12
N ALA A 484 -1.27 17.92 7.33
CA ALA A 484 -1.01 16.51 7.62
C ALA A 484 -2.33 15.80 7.90
N THR A 485 -2.47 14.59 7.38
CA THR A 485 -3.63 13.71 7.59
C THR A 485 -3.25 12.26 7.33
N LEU A 486 -4.20 11.33 7.43
CA LEU A 486 -4.01 9.94 7.02
C LEU A 486 -4.03 9.81 5.48
N ASP A 487 -3.17 8.98 4.95
CA ASP A 487 -3.04 8.74 3.51
C ASP A 487 -4.36 8.25 2.89
N TYR A 488 -5.04 7.30 3.55
CA TYR A 488 -6.31 6.77 3.08
C TYR A 488 -7.39 7.86 2.88
N LEU A 489 -7.31 8.98 3.60
CA LEU A 489 -8.23 10.11 3.45
C LEU A 489 -7.88 11.00 2.26
N ILE A 490 -6.59 11.31 2.07
CA ILE A 490 -6.14 12.24 1.03
C ILE A 490 -6.07 11.59 -0.35
N LEU A 491 -5.81 10.28 -0.40
CA LEU A 491 -5.83 9.48 -1.64
C LEU A 491 -7.23 9.02 -2.05
N GLU A 492 -8.28 9.51 -1.35
CA GLU A 492 -9.68 9.19 -1.61
C GLU A 492 -10.05 7.69 -1.37
N LEU A 493 -9.17 6.91 -0.76
CA LEU A 493 -9.42 5.50 -0.44
C LEU A 493 -10.49 5.34 0.66
N GLY A 494 -10.70 6.38 1.47
CA GLY A 494 -11.67 6.39 2.58
C GLY A 494 -13.14 6.52 2.15
N GLY A 495 -13.46 6.56 0.85
CA GLY A 495 -14.82 6.60 0.35
C GLY A 495 -15.64 7.85 0.72
N SER A 496 -15.04 8.86 1.38
CA SER A 496 -15.74 10.09 1.80
C SER A 496 -15.59 11.25 0.82
N GLY A 497 -14.51 11.26 0.01
CA GLY A 497 -14.16 12.36 -0.89
C GLY A 497 -13.85 13.68 -0.19
N ILE A 498 -13.59 13.66 1.14
CA ILE A 498 -13.43 14.89 1.95
C ILE A 498 -12.29 15.78 1.44
N PHE A 499 -11.21 15.21 0.91
CA PHE A 499 -10.07 15.93 0.36
C PHE A 499 -10.06 16.00 -1.17
N LYS A 500 -11.21 15.77 -1.81
CA LYS A 500 -11.33 15.88 -3.26
C LYS A 500 -10.78 17.20 -3.80
N GLY A 501 -9.82 17.11 -4.73
CA GLY A 501 -9.15 18.26 -5.34
C GLY A 501 -8.07 18.91 -4.47
N VAL A 502 -7.68 18.30 -3.36
CA VAL A 502 -6.47 18.64 -2.61
C VAL A 502 -5.29 17.96 -3.32
N GLU A 503 -4.18 18.67 -3.48
CA GLU A 503 -2.96 18.12 -4.08
C GLU A 503 -2.19 17.34 -3.00
N PRO A 504 -2.09 16.00 -3.08
CA PRO A 504 -1.26 15.24 -2.17
C PRO A 504 0.22 15.56 -2.44
N ASN A 505 1.01 15.61 -1.38
CA ASN A 505 2.46 15.59 -1.49
C ASN A 505 2.89 14.11 -1.50
N PRO A 506 3.72 13.67 -2.45
CA PRO A 506 4.14 12.26 -2.54
C PRO A 506 5.01 11.77 -1.37
N THR A 507 5.27 12.60 -0.36
CA THR A 507 6.03 12.19 0.82
C THR A 507 5.12 11.52 1.84
N TYR A 508 5.33 10.22 2.07
CA TYR A 508 4.80 9.49 3.23
C TYR A 508 5.78 9.65 4.40
N TRP A 509 5.22 9.89 5.59
CA TRP A 509 6.03 10.25 6.76
C TRP A 509 6.27 9.08 7.72
N GLY A 510 5.55 7.99 7.59
CA GLY A 510 5.57 6.82 8.45
C GLY A 510 4.20 6.48 9.01
N ALA A 511 4.10 5.32 9.65
CA ALA A 511 2.86 4.84 10.25
C ALA A 511 2.40 5.74 11.41
N ASP A 512 1.10 5.87 11.59
CA ASP A 512 0.44 6.65 12.64
C ASP A 512 0.99 6.32 14.04
N ILE A 513 1.14 5.02 14.36
CA ILE A 513 1.69 4.56 15.65
C ILE A 513 3.12 5.05 15.91
N GLU A 514 3.99 5.02 14.89
CA GLU A 514 5.38 5.47 15.02
C GLU A 514 5.44 6.98 15.25
N ILE A 515 4.55 7.73 14.62
CA ILE A 515 4.46 9.18 14.77
C ILE A 515 3.90 9.56 16.16
N LEU A 516 2.86 8.87 16.63
CA LEU A 516 2.34 9.05 17.98
C LEU A 516 3.41 8.73 19.05
N ARG A 517 4.15 7.65 18.85
CA ARG A 517 5.26 7.25 19.72
C ARG A 517 6.38 8.28 19.71
N ASN A 518 6.80 8.71 18.51
CA ASN A 518 7.84 9.74 18.36
C ASN A 518 7.45 11.04 19.09
N TYR A 519 6.19 11.46 18.97
CA TYR A 519 5.68 12.64 19.65
C TYR A 519 5.71 12.49 21.17
N LEU A 520 5.27 11.33 21.69
CA LEU A 520 5.34 11.03 23.12
C LEU A 520 6.78 11.05 23.64
N GLU A 521 7.69 10.36 22.97
CA GLU A 521 9.09 10.20 23.42
C GLU A 521 9.90 11.51 23.27
N ASN A 522 9.83 12.14 22.09
CA ASN A 522 10.75 13.23 21.73
C ASN A 522 10.18 14.64 21.95
N ASN A 523 8.87 14.85 21.78
CA ASN A 523 8.25 16.15 21.98
C ASN A 523 7.75 16.35 23.42
N LEU A 524 7.19 15.28 24.03
CA LEU A 524 6.66 15.33 25.39
C LEU A 524 7.61 14.74 26.45
N GLY A 525 8.80 14.27 26.06
CA GLY A 525 9.78 13.72 26.97
C GLY A 525 9.31 12.45 27.70
N GLY A 526 8.43 11.66 27.06
CA GLY A 526 7.87 10.41 27.59
C GLY A 526 6.67 10.59 28.52
N THR A 527 6.14 11.82 28.70
CA THR A 527 5.01 12.04 29.61
C THR A 527 3.95 12.93 28.99
N ILE A 528 2.72 12.44 28.92
CA ILE A 528 1.54 13.24 28.57
C ILE A 528 1.05 13.96 29.84
N GLY A 529 1.28 15.25 29.89
CA GLY A 529 1.08 16.08 31.07
C GLY A 529 -0.28 16.78 31.14
N ALA A 530 -0.34 17.77 32.04
CA ALA A 530 -1.56 18.51 32.34
C ALA A 530 -2.08 19.37 31.16
N GLU A 531 -1.25 19.62 30.16
CA GLU A 531 -1.64 20.33 28.93
C GLU A 531 -2.78 19.63 28.19
N TYR A 532 -2.87 18.30 28.32
CA TYR A 532 -3.96 17.50 27.75
C TYR A 532 -5.06 17.13 28.75
N SER A 533 -5.15 17.80 29.92
CA SER A 533 -6.18 17.50 30.92
C SER A 533 -7.61 17.77 30.45
N LYS A 534 -7.76 18.57 29.39
CA LYS A 534 -9.03 18.92 28.73
C LYS A 534 -8.77 19.27 27.27
N PRO A 535 -9.81 19.30 26.42
CA PRO A 535 -9.71 19.83 25.06
C PRO A 535 -9.16 21.25 25.03
N GLN A 536 -8.38 21.57 24.00
CA GLN A 536 -7.65 22.84 23.87
C GLN A 536 -8.53 24.04 23.47
N GLY A 537 -9.80 23.81 23.15
CA GLY A 537 -10.73 24.85 22.69
C GLY A 537 -10.52 25.26 21.23
N ARG A 538 -10.06 24.33 20.42
CA ARG A 538 -9.86 24.53 18.98
C ARG A 538 -11.15 24.45 18.18
N ILE A 539 -12.11 23.67 18.67
CA ILE A 539 -13.42 23.45 18.04
C ILE A 539 -14.52 23.89 19.03
N ILE A 540 -15.14 25.01 18.76
CA ILE A 540 -16.17 25.59 19.64
C ILE A 540 -17.54 25.38 18.99
N ILE A 541 -18.41 24.59 19.64
CA ILE A 541 -19.79 24.39 19.22
C ILE A 541 -20.67 25.42 19.90
N SER A 542 -21.36 26.26 19.13
CA SER A 542 -22.30 27.25 19.64
C SER A 542 -23.54 26.51 20.19
N ASN A 543 -23.98 26.84 21.39
CA ASN A 543 -25.15 26.26 22.06
C ASN A 543 -24.96 24.86 22.72
N GLN A 544 -23.74 24.50 23.12
CA GLN A 544 -23.51 23.45 24.12
C GLN A 544 -23.23 24.02 25.51
#